data_117ddb1ea114231468b6c809b9778a03
#
_entry.id   117ddb1ea114231468b6c809b9778a03
#
_cell.length_a   1.000
_cell.length_b   1.000
_cell.length_c   1.000
_cell.angle_alpha   90.00
_cell.angle_beta   90.00
_cell.angle_gamma   90.00
#
_symmetry.space_group_name_H-M   'P 1'
#
loop_
_entity.id
_entity.type
_entity.pdbx_description
1 polymer ?
#
loop_
_entity_poly.entity_id
_entity_poly.type
_entity_poly.pdbx_seq_one_letter_code
_entity_poly.pdbx_strand_id
1 'polypeptide(L)'
;MKLACSILAFHDRKPAFGDTIMSIEDTRFELDNRKVHTMKHDDSRFDTMLSIVDSTTVNGFITDLHVIEHIVESIERGDTYRNFIYGAPATRRHDLTKQELIKAIQKIDNRISRKINLYIEPLPFESSPYFLKTFTSVVEFCKEIECDNITCLPLFDLYAYEASNEVLTPEYVSSNTNRIHVSAKDNKLSWKERKYTQKQLSFIRKCVKLNKDIVVSYEYINNTNDNASLEYFISAFSTYEYLVVGAGIYGRYISRKLSQHFDVVTIAKDNSLDFEQSLQGTASLVNQARVHNGYHYPRSITTAFHSVKYYERFKREFKAALIENFDQIYAIPKFGSMTSAKQFDKFAKDLGVKCDTNVPSCLNQHVIEGSWLTDEVAIDTKIMMQMLPLGNTFINDSIISIDYVDDTYIVTTSKGYKVSAKHIVNCSYAGISTIENMSYRAPKTNVVYEACEIALFEVPEEFKHIGVTFMDGPFVSCMPFDSKHHSLTSVLHTPHYESYTTIDSVKDLKSQKDVMLQQLKLYVSEEVVNQFKYVKSRYVVKTIPKNATVDDNRLIQINTGEYGDFTTILGGKLNAIYDCDAWIEEQINKGDHK
;
A
#
# COMPACT_ATOMS: atom_id res chain seq x y z
N MET A 1 7.83 15.03 3.97
CA MET A 1 7.54 16.30 3.26
C MET A 1 6.16 16.76 3.69
N LYS A 2 5.98 18.06 3.97
CA LYS A 2 4.66 18.61 4.26
C LYS A 2 3.94 18.87 2.94
N LEU A 3 2.81 18.22 2.69
CA LEU A 3 2.03 18.37 1.46
C LEU A 3 0.75 19.13 1.73
N ALA A 4 0.38 20.03 0.83
CA ALA A 4 -0.85 20.77 0.82
C ALA A 4 -1.57 20.62 -0.54
N CYS A 5 -2.83 21.03 -0.62
CA CYS A 5 -3.62 21.01 -1.83
C CYS A 5 -4.48 22.27 -1.91
N SER A 6 -4.50 22.92 -3.07
CA SER A 6 -5.43 24.01 -3.32
C SER A 6 -6.84 23.50 -3.60
N ILE A 7 -7.84 24.12 -2.98
CA ILE A 7 -9.25 23.77 -3.20
C ILE A 7 -9.70 24.04 -4.63
N LEU A 8 -9.02 24.90 -5.37
CA LEU A 8 -9.27 25.15 -6.79
C LEU A 8 -9.15 23.88 -7.65
N ALA A 9 -8.45 22.86 -7.16
CA ALA A 9 -8.33 21.58 -7.83
C ALA A 9 -9.63 20.75 -7.79
N PHE A 10 -10.63 21.09 -6.95
CA PHE A 10 -11.79 20.25 -6.63
C PHE A 10 -13.10 21.03 -6.60
N HIS A 11 -13.52 21.58 -7.72
CA HIS A 11 -14.72 22.45 -7.80
C HIS A 11 -16.04 21.82 -7.34
N ASP A 12 -16.26 20.54 -7.60
CA ASP A 12 -17.59 19.92 -7.41
C ASP A 12 -17.57 18.62 -6.58
N ARG A 13 -16.42 18.17 -6.10
CA ARG A 13 -16.30 16.90 -5.35
C ARG A 13 -15.42 17.05 -4.13
N LYS A 14 -15.79 16.32 -3.07
CA LYS A 14 -14.91 16.13 -1.92
C LYS A 14 -13.69 15.32 -2.37
N PRO A 15 -12.47 15.88 -2.28
CA PRO A 15 -11.27 15.12 -2.61
C PRO A 15 -11.11 13.97 -1.61
N ALA A 16 -10.68 12.82 -2.10
CA ALA A 16 -10.24 11.72 -1.25
C ALA A 16 -8.83 12.08 -0.73
N PHE A 17 -8.77 12.76 0.39
CA PHE A 17 -7.50 12.98 1.09
C PHE A 17 -7.15 11.69 1.84
N GLY A 18 -5.96 11.14 1.53
CA GLY A 18 -5.30 10.28 2.47
C GLY A 18 -4.70 11.13 3.60
N ASP A 19 -4.27 10.50 4.67
CA ASP A 19 -3.59 11.16 5.81
C ASP A 19 -2.30 11.90 5.43
N THR A 20 -1.92 11.84 4.16
CA THR A 20 -0.69 12.43 3.59
C THR A 20 -0.84 13.93 3.30
N ILE A 21 -2.05 14.45 3.07
CA ILE A 21 -2.28 15.89 2.89
C ILE A 21 -2.43 16.53 4.27
N MET A 22 -1.47 17.36 4.63
CA MET A 22 -1.40 17.99 5.96
C MET A 22 -2.19 19.29 6.05
N SER A 23 -2.41 19.97 4.92
CA SER A 23 -3.11 21.25 4.90
C SER A 23 -3.80 21.54 3.57
N ILE A 24 -4.74 22.46 3.58
CA ILE A 24 -5.53 22.91 2.45
C ILE A 24 -5.37 24.40 2.27
N GLU A 25 -5.24 24.81 1.01
CA GLU A 25 -5.30 26.21 0.60
C GLU A 25 -6.72 26.54 0.13
N ASP A 26 -7.37 27.46 0.81
CA ASP A 26 -8.69 27.96 0.47
C ASP A 26 -8.60 29.14 -0.52
N THR A 27 -9.62 29.32 -1.33
CA THR A 27 -9.72 30.45 -2.27
C THR A 27 -10.99 31.24 -2.01
N ARG A 28 -10.87 32.52 -1.69
CA ARG A 28 -11.98 33.31 -1.10
C ARG A 28 -12.39 34.56 -1.87
N PHE A 29 -12.09 34.76 -3.15
CA PHE A 29 -12.46 36.02 -3.76
C PHE A 29 -13.23 35.93 -5.07
N GLU A 30 -14.30 36.78 -5.18
CA GLU A 30 -14.97 37.09 -6.42
C GLU A 30 -14.25 38.26 -7.12
N LEU A 31 -13.88 38.07 -8.38
CA LEU A 31 -13.46 39.12 -9.28
C LEU A 31 -14.49 39.27 -10.40
N ASP A 32 -14.95 40.49 -10.62
CA ASP A 32 -15.84 40.85 -11.73
C ASP A 32 -17.12 40.00 -11.84
N ASN A 33 -17.87 39.81 -10.73
CA ASN A 33 -19.10 39.01 -10.69
C ASN A 33 -18.98 37.55 -11.12
N ARG A 34 -17.78 36.99 -11.22
CA ARG A 34 -17.56 35.56 -11.39
C ARG A 34 -17.43 34.94 -10.01
N LYS A 35 -18.30 33.96 -9.72
CA LYS A 35 -18.22 33.18 -8.51
C LYS A 35 -16.87 32.45 -8.47
N VAL A 36 -15.97 32.92 -7.65
CA VAL A 36 -14.80 32.14 -7.24
C VAL A 36 -15.26 31.26 -6.10
N HIS A 37 -14.96 29.97 -6.18
CA HIS A 37 -15.43 29.00 -5.20
C HIS A 37 -14.85 29.36 -3.83
N THR A 38 -15.70 29.77 -2.94
CA THR A 38 -15.41 29.91 -1.52
C THR A 38 -15.90 28.67 -0.80
N MET A 39 -15.12 28.14 0.15
CA MET A 39 -15.67 27.20 1.13
C MET A 39 -16.71 27.96 1.95
N LYS A 40 -17.99 27.63 1.77
CA LYS A 40 -19.02 28.14 2.64
C LYS A 40 -19.01 27.35 3.92
N HIS A 41 -19.11 28.02 5.07
CA HIS A 41 -19.16 27.39 6.38
C HIS A 41 -20.34 26.41 6.55
N ASP A 42 -21.35 26.48 5.69
CA ASP A 42 -22.54 25.65 5.69
C ASP A 42 -22.51 24.50 4.67
N ASP A 43 -21.40 24.30 3.95
CA ASP A 43 -21.27 23.22 2.98
C ASP A 43 -20.69 21.96 3.64
N SER A 44 -21.57 21.04 4.02
CA SER A 44 -21.23 19.77 4.68
C SER A 44 -20.20 18.91 3.91
N ARG A 45 -19.98 19.18 2.63
CA ARG A 45 -18.94 18.51 1.81
C ARG A 45 -17.53 18.80 2.30
N PHE A 46 -17.33 19.91 3.02
CA PHE A 46 -16.04 20.42 3.46
C PHE A 46 -15.85 20.43 4.97
N ASP A 47 -16.82 19.99 5.78
CA ASP A 47 -16.75 20.03 7.24
C ASP A 47 -15.47 19.38 7.80
N THR A 48 -15.07 18.23 7.24
CA THR A 48 -13.85 17.54 7.65
C THR A 48 -12.57 18.19 7.13
N MET A 49 -12.66 19.12 6.17
CA MET A 49 -11.52 19.80 5.56
C MET A 49 -11.18 21.11 6.27
N LEU A 50 -12.19 21.74 6.89
CA LEU A 50 -12.02 23.04 7.58
C LEU A 50 -10.99 23.00 8.71
N SER A 51 -10.82 21.86 9.36
CA SER A 51 -9.87 21.69 10.46
C SER A 51 -8.39 21.69 10.03
N ILE A 52 -8.11 21.48 8.74
CA ILE A 52 -6.74 21.41 8.20
C ILE A 52 -6.41 22.55 7.25
N VAL A 53 -7.29 23.53 7.08
CA VAL A 53 -7.00 24.72 6.26
C VAL A 53 -5.96 25.59 6.96
N ASP A 54 -4.82 25.82 6.30
CA ASP A 54 -3.71 26.62 6.85
C ASP A 54 -3.49 27.95 6.14
N SER A 55 -4.05 28.11 4.93
CA SER A 55 -3.85 29.29 4.12
C SER A 55 -5.07 29.61 3.25
N THR A 56 -5.16 30.84 2.81
CA THR A 56 -6.16 31.28 1.85
C THR A 56 -5.51 32.12 0.75
N THR A 57 -5.93 31.88 -0.49
CA THR A 57 -5.46 32.64 -1.65
C THR A 57 -6.32 33.87 -1.85
N VAL A 58 -5.67 35.02 -2.00
CA VAL A 58 -6.30 36.31 -2.31
C VAL A 58 -6.04 36.59 -3.79
N ASN A 59 -7.02 36.30 -4.63
CA ASN A 59 -6.97 36.62 -6.06
C ASN A 59 -7.68 37.95 -6.30
N GLY A 60 -6.95 38.96 -6.76
CA GLY A 60 -7.59 40.21 -7.14
C GLY A 60 -6.68 41.42 -6.96
N PHE A 61 -7.26 42.59 -7.29
CA PHE A 61 -6.54 43.85 -7.11
C PHE A 61 -6.51 44.22 -5.63
N ILE A 62 -5.45 43.82 -4.95
CA ILE A 62 -5.20 44.23 -3.54
C ILE A 62 -5.20 45.75 -3.35
N THR A 63 -5.15 46.53 -4.44
CA THR A 63 -5.24 48.00 -4.43
C THR A 63 -6.67 48.51 -4.32
N ASP A 64 -7.67 47.73 -4.65
CA ASP A 64 -9.07 48.12 -4.56
C ASP A 64 -9.51 48.16 -3.09
N LEU A 65 -10.13 49.28 -2.68
CA LEU A 65 -10.54 49.50 -1.30
C LEU A 65 -11.46 48.39 -0.79
N HIS A 66 -12.39 47.93 -1.64
CA HIS A 66 -13.31 46.87 -1.31
C HIS A 66 -12.59 45.51 -1.04
N VAL A 67 -11.57 45.18 -1.84
CA VAL A 67 -10.74 43.98 -1.65
C VAL A 67 -9.94 44.10 -0.35
N ILE A 68 -9.35 45.28 -0.08
CA ILE A 68 -8.64 45.56 1.18
C ILE A 68 -9.55 45.39 2.38
N GLU A 69 -10.77 45.93 2.33
CA GLU A 69 -11.75 45.78 3.39
C GLU A 69 -12.11 44.35 3.68
N HIS A 70 -12.35 43.59 2.64
CA HIS A 70 -12.66 42.17 2.77
C HIS A 70 -11.50 41.36 3.34
N ILE A 71 -10.25 41.62 2.93
CA ILE A 71 -9.05 40.99 3.50
C ILE A 71 -8.96 41.31 5.01
N VAL A 72 -9.11 42.56 5.38
CA VAL A 72 -9.07 43.01 6.78
C VAL A 72 -10.16 42.33 7.59
N GLU A 73 -11.40 42.28 7.06
CA GLU A 73 -12.50 41.58 7.72
C GLU A 73 -12.25 40.08 7.90
N SER A 74 -11.70 39.44 6.89
CA SER A 74 -11.34 38.00 6.97
C SER A 74 -10.30 37.74 8.04
N ILE A 75 -9.29 38.64 8.14
CA ILE A 75 -8.23 38.52 9.14
C ILE A 75 -8.79 38.76 10.57
N GLU A 76 -9.65 39.75 10.75
CA GLU A 76 -10.17 40.17 12.06
C GLU A 76 -11.33 39.31 12.59
N ARG A 77 -12.08 38.61 11.71
CA ARG A 77 -13.21 37.74 12.12
C ARG A 77 -12.79 36.51 12.93
N GLY A 78 -11.53 36.31 13.22
CA GLY A 78 -11.05 35.18 14.02
C GLY A 78 -10.87 33.88 13.26
N ASP A 79 -10.86 33.95 11.94
CA ASP A 79 -10.45 32.82 11.12
C ASP A 79 -9.06 32.34 11.54
N THR A 80 -8.87 31.03 11.62
CA THR A 80 -7.66 30.40 12.17
C THR A 80 -6.41 30.57 11.29
N TYR A 81 -6.59 31.09 10.06
CA TYR A 81 -5.49 31.24 9.11
C TYR A 81 -4.51 32.31 9.52
N ARG A 82 -3.23 31.96 9.37
CA ARG A 82 -2.12 32.91 9.52
C ARG A 82 -1.41 33.19 8.21
N ASN A 83 -1.70 32.43 7.18
CA ASN A 83 -1.03 32.49 5.89
C ASN A 83 -2.01 32.95 4.81
N PHE A 84 -1.61 33.95 4.05
CA PHE A 84 -2.33 34.47 2.89
C PHE A 84 -1.44 34.38 1.67
N ILE A 85 -2.00 34.00 0.53
CA ILE A 85 -1.27 33.90 -0.74
C ILE A 85 -1.83 34.96 -1.66
N TYR A 86 -0.97 35.83 -2.16
CA TYR A 86 -1.30 36.80 -3.17
C TYR A 86 -0.80 36.31 -4.52
N GLY A 87 -1.75 35.81 -5.34
CA GLY A 87 -1.55 35.61 -6.75
C GLY A 87 -1.92 36.87 -7.52
N ALA A 88 -1.08 37.29 -8.45
CA ALA A 88 -1.40 38.46 -9.24
C ALA A 88 -2.62 38.19 -10.13
N PRO A 89 -3.40 39.21 -10.45
CA PRO A 89 -4.64 39.06 -11.19
C PRO A 89 -4.41 38.50 -12.60
N ALA A 90 -5.03 37.40 -12.91
CA ALA A 90 -5.03 36.79 -14.25
C ALA A 90 -5.77 37.63 -15.30
N THR A 91 -6.36 38.77 -14.93
CA THR A 91 -7.22 39.57 -15.80
C THR A 91 -6.95 41.06 -15.73
N ARG A 92 -6.56 41.62 -16.85
CA ARG A 92 -6.79 42.97 -17.40
C ARG A 92 -6.12 44.20 -16.78
N ARG A 93 -5.52 44.21 -15.58
CA ARG A 93 -4.69 45.33 -15.11
C ARG A 93 -3.26 44.88 -14.91
N HIS A 94 -2.50 44.95 -15.99
CA HIS A 94 -1.07 44.67 -15.97
C HIS A 94 -0.22 45.91 -15.62
N ASP A 95 -0.87 46.98 -15.19
CA ASP A 95 -0.29 48.29 -14.92
C ASP A 95 -0.01 48.58 -13.46
N LEU A 96 -0.23 47.59 -12.58
CA LEU A 96 0.06 47.72 -11.16
C LEU A 96 1.56 47.96 -10.93
N THR A 97 1.88 49.10 -10.40
CA THR A 97 3.26 49.45 -10.07
C THR A 97 3.70 48.85 -8.73
N LYS A 98 5.01 48.67 -8.60
CA LYS A 98 5.61 48.20 -7.34
C LYS A 98 5.19 49.07 -6.14
N GLN A 99 5.15 50.40 -6.32
CA GLN A 99 4.78 51.37 -5.28
C GLN A 99 3.32 51.23 -4.86
N GLU A 100 2.41 50.97 -5.80
CA GLU A 100 0.98 50.79 -5.48
C GLU A 100 0.76 49.51 -4.68
N LEU A 101 1.45 48.41 -5.02
CA LEU A 101 1.37 47.16 -4.26
C LEU A 101 1.91 47.32 -2.84
N ILE A 102 3.06 47.99 -2.67
CA ILE A 102 3.62 48.31 -1.34
C ILE A 102 2.62 49.10 -0.49
N LYS A 103 2.07 50.19 -1.06
CA LYS A 103 1.06 51.01 -0.36
C LYS A 103 -0.20 50.21 0.03
N ALA A 104 -0.64 49.30 -0.83
CA ALA A 104 -1.79 48.47 -0.53
C ALA A 104 -1.52 47.50 0.62
N ILE A 105 -0.36 46.85 0.63
CA ILE A 105 0.06 45.96 1.73
C ILE A 105 0.17 46.73 3.05
N GLN A 106 0.84 47.88 3.04
CA GLN A 106 0.95 48.75 4.21
C GLN A 106 -0.42 49.26 4.71
N LYS A 107 -1.36 49.51 3.80
CA LYS A 107 -2.72 49.89 4.18
C LYS A 107 -3.49 48.75 4.86
N ILE A 108 -3.27 47.51 4.50
CA ILE A 108 -3.80 46.33 5.19
C ILE A 108 -3.12 46.20 6.55
N ASP A 109 -1.79 46.29 6.59
CA ASP A 109 -0.98 46.19 7.82
C ASP A 109 -1.45 47.13 8.92
N ASN A 110 -1.72 48.40 8.56
CA ASN A 110 -2.21 49.43 9.47
C ASN A 110 -3.65 49.19 9.97
N ARG A 111 -4.37 48.24 9.43
CA ARG A 111 -5.79 47.96 9.76
C ARG A 111 -6.01 46.65 10.47
N ILE A 112 -5.01 45.79 10.54
CA ILE A 112 -5.08 44.49 11.23
C ILE A 112 -4.36 44.53 12.56
N SER A 113 -4.85 43.77 13.53
CA SER A 113 -4.31 43.67 14.88
C SER A 113 -3.43 42.46 15.13
N ARG A 114 -3.51 41.47 14.25
CA ARG A 114 -2.78 40.19 14.39
C ARG A 114 -1.69 40.02 13.34
N LYS A 115 -0.65 39.24 13.70
CA LYS A 115 0.45 38.92 12.79
C LYS A 115 0.05 37.84 11.78
N ILE A 116 0.31 38.10 10.50
CA ILE A 116 0.07 37.16 9.38
C ILE A 116 1.29 37.06 8.47
N ASN A 117 1.34 35.98 7.68
CA ASN A 117 2.26 35.83 6.57
C ASN A 117 1.52 36.08 5.25
N LEU A 118 2.11 36.88 4.38
CA LEU A 118 1.61 37.16 3.04
C LEU A 118 2.62 36.59 2.03
N TYR A 119 2.27 35.50 1.38
CA TYR A 119 3.07 34.90 0.34
C TYR A 119 2.78 35.58 -0.99
N ILE A 120 3.83 36.01 -1.67
CA ILE A 120 3.75 36.66 -2.99
C ILE A 120 4.15 35.65 -4.05
N GLU A 121 3.25 35.42 -5.01
CA GLU A 121 3.45 34.49 -6.11
C GLU A 121 3.96 35.18 -7.36
N PRO A 122 4.98 34.66 -8.08
CA PRO A 122 5.43 35.19 -9.36
C PRO A 122 4.45 34.86 -10.48
N LEU A 123 4.27 35.78 -11.45
CA LEU A 123 3.47 35.56 -12.65
C LEU A 123 4.31 35.71 -13.93
N PRO A 124 4.55 34.65 -14.68
CA PRO A 124 5.50 34.60 -15.77
C PRO A 124 4.94 35.01 -17.14
N PHE A 125 3.84 35.75 -17.23
CA PHE A 125 3.27 36.12 -18.51
C PHE A 125 4.17 37.11 -19.27
N GLU A 126 4.73 36.68 -20.38
CA GLU A 126 5.64 37.49 -21.24
C GLU A 126 5.02 38.81 -21.69
N SER A 127 3.72 38.83 -22.00
CA SER A 127 2.97 39.99 -22.44
C SER A 127 2.55 40.97 -21.33
N SER A 128 2.77 40.63 -20.08
CA SER A 128 2.38 41.46 -18.94
C SER A 128 3.50 42.41 -18.57
N PRO A 129 3.24 43.71 -18.35
CA PRO A 129 4.19 44.64 -17.77
C PRO A 129 4.42 44.43 -16.27
N TYR A 130 3.78 43.42 -15.65
CA TYR A 130 3.89 43.12 -14.24
C TYR A 130 5.34 42.85 -13.84
N PHE A 131 5.76 43.43 -12.72
CA PHE A 131 7.17 43.45 -12.30
C PHE A 131 7.61 42.19 -11.55
N LEU A 132 6.68 41.39 -10.98
CA LEU A 132 6.97 40.16 -10.25
C LEU A 132 6.83 38.94 -11.16
N LYS A 133 7.70 38.81 -12.16
CA LYS A 133 7.65 37.71 -13.15
C LYS A 133 8.47 36.51 -12.75
N THR A 134 9.44 36.69 -11.88
CA THR A 134 10.45 35.69 -11.53
C THR A 134 10.50 35.50 -10.03
N PHE A 135 10.96 34.34 -9.57
CA PHE A 135 11.15 34.10 -8.15
C PHE A 135 12.13 35.11 -7.52
N THR A 136 13.22 35.42 -8.22
CA THR A 136 14.19 36.42 -7.77
C THR A 136 13.55 37.81 -7.58
N SER A 137 12.72 38.25 -8.53
CA SER A 137 12.02 39.52 -8.40
C SER A 137 11.06 39.57 -7.20
N VAL A 138 10.43 38.46 -6.88
CA VAL A 138 9.57 38.33 -5.69
C VAL A 138 10.39 38.35 -4.39
N VAL A 139 11.54 37.66 -4.38
CA VAL A 139 12.47 37.68 -3.22
C VAL A 139 12.94 39.10 -2.94
N GLU A 140 13.35 39.85 -3.97
CA GLU A 140 13.78 41.25 -3.82
C GLU A 140 12.63 42.14 -3.33
N PHE A 141 11.45 41.97 -3.91
CA PHE A 141 10.26 42.73 -3.50
C PHE A 141 9.91 42.52 -2.03
N CYS A 142 9.88 41.26 -1.58
CA CYS A 142 9.56 40.96 -0.18
C CYS A 142 10.56 41.58 0.83
N LYS A 143 11.81 41.70 0.44
CA LYS A 143 12.85 42.33 1.29
C LYS A 143 12.69 43.85 1.46
N GLU A 144 11.99 44.50 0.53
CA GLU A 144 11.78 45.96 0.58
C GLU A 144 10.54 46.37 1.37
N ILE A 145 9.70 45.40 1.77
CA ILE A 145 8.46 45.70 2.50
C ILE A 145 8.72 45.67 4.00
N GLU A 146 8.48 46.78 4.62
CA GLU A 146 8.50 46.92 6.08
C GLU A 146 7.05 47.09 6.59
N CYS A 147 6.58 46.14 7.37
CA CYS A 147 5.26 46.08 8.01
C CYS A 147 5.37 45.52 9.42
N ASP A 148 4.49 45.96 10.31
CA ASP A 148 4.47 45.53 11.72
C ASP A 148 3.74 44.19 11.92
N ASN A 149 2.65 43.98 11.18
CA ASN A 149 1.76 42.84 11.32
C ASN A 149 1.84 41.86 10.13
N ILE A 150 2.34 42.30 8.97
CA ILE A 150 2.47 41.48 7.77
C ILE A 150 3.92 41.09 7.52
N THR A 151 4.23 39.81 7.50
CA THR A 151 5.50 39.31 7.01
C THR A 151 5.33 38.90 5.56
N CYS A 152 5.90 39.63 4.61
CA CYS A 152 5.91 39.26 3.20
C CYS A 152 6.95 38.16 2.94
N LEU A 153 6.52 37.06 2.31
CA LEU A 153 7.34 35.90 2.02
C LEU A 153 7.24 35.55 0.53
N PRO A 154 8.35 35.21 -0.13
CA PRO A 154 8.30 34.71 -1.49
C PRO A 154 7.62 33.34 -1.54
N LEU A 155 6.79 33.13 -2.58
CA LEU A 155 6.29 31.82 -2.96
C LEU A 155 7.06 31.34 -4.19
N PHE A 156 7.58 30.11 -4.16
CA PHE A 156 8.17 29.51 -5.34
C PHE A 156 7.09 28.74 -6.10
N ASP A 157 6.79 29.16 -7.32
CA ASP A 157 5.91 28.44 -8.24
C ASP A 157 6.72 27.75 -9.33
N LEU A 158 6.55 26.43 -9.46
CA LEU A 158 7.31 25.60 -10.41
C LEU A 158 7.01 26.00 -11.86
N TYR A 159 5.76 26.36 -12.16
CA TYR A 159 5.38 26.80 -13.51
C TYR A 159 6.03 28.15 -13.86
N ALA A 160 5.96 29.12 -12.94
CA ALA A 160 6.58 30.41 -13.12
C ALA A 160 8.10 30.31 -13.28
N TYR A 161 8.74 29.42 -12.52
CA TYR A 161 10.16 29.13 -12.65
C TYR A 161 10.53 28.59 -14.03
N GLU A 162 9.77 27.63 -14.53
CA GLU A 162 10.03 27.06 -15.87
C GLU A 162 9.78 28.05 -17.01
N ALA A 163 8.79 28.92 -16.84
CA ALA A 163 8.45 29.92 -17.85
C ALA A 163 9.41 31.14 -17.86
N SER A 164 10.06 31.43 -16.74
CA SER A 164 10.94 32.59 -16.57
C SER A 164 12.35 32.40 -17.10
N ASN A 165 12.76 31.18 -17.44
CA ASN A 165 14.14 30.82 -17.78
C ASN A 165 15.20 31.17 -16.72
N GLU A 166 14.79 31.36 -15.45
CA GLU A 166 15.74 31.55 -14.34
C GLU A 166 16.60 30.31 -14.11
N VAL A 167 17.83 30.51 -13.68
CA VAL A 167 18.71 29.42 -13.22
C VAL A 167 18.88 29.54 -11.73
N LEU A 168 18.08 28.79 -10.98
CA LEU A 168 18.08 28.79 -9.51
C LEU A 168 18.67 27.49 -8.96
N THR A 169 19.29 27.59 -7.79
CA THR A 169 19.74 26.41 -7.04
C THR A 169 18.74 26.05 -5.93
N PRO A 170 18.66 24.78 -5.51
CA PRO A 170 17.82 24.38 -4.38
C PRO A 170 18.16 25.13 -3.09
N GLU A 171 19.43 25.47 -2.87
CA GLU A 171 19.93 26.23 -1.72
C GLU A 171 19.33 27.65 -1.72
N TYR A 172 19.31 28.32 -2.87
CA TYR A 172 18.73 29.65 -2.99
C TYR A 172 17.22 29.63 -2.74
N VAL A 173 16.50 28.67 -3.33
CA VAL A 173 15.05 28.55 -3.11
C VAL A 173 14.74 28.25 -1.65
N SER A 174 15.39 27.24 -1.07
CA SER A 174 15.12 26.78 0.30
C SER A 174 15.44 27.81 1.38
N SER A 175 16.37 28.72 1.12
CA SER A 175 16.69 29.81 2.06
C SER A 175 15.77 31.01 1.94
N ASN A 176 14.99 31.14 0.88
CA ASN A 176 14.11 32.29 0.65
C ASN A 176 12.62 31.99 0.76
N THR A 177 12.19 30.70 0.76
CA THR A 177 10.77 30.36 0.92
C THR A 177 10.56 29.13 1.80
N ASN A 178 9.36 29.05 2.39
CA ASN A 178 8.85 27.84 3.02
C ASN A 178 7.56 27.32 2.34
N ARG A 179 7.23 27.83 1.13
CA ARG A 179 6.07 27.38 0.36
C ARG A 179 6.41 27.24 -1.12
N ILE A 180 6.07 26.10 -1.68
CA ILE A 180 6.29 25.76 -3.09
C ILE A 180 4.96 25.34 -3.70
N HIS A 181 4.54 26.03 -4.76
CA HIS A 181 3.44 25.59 -5.60
C HIS A 181 3.96 24.70 -6.74
N VAL A 182 3.25 23.61 -6.95
CA VAL A 182 3.50 22.70 -8.07
C VAL A 182 2.27 22.72 -8.94
N SER A 183 2.21 23.68 -9.83
CA SER A 183 1.14 23.88 -10.78
C SER A 183 1.47 23.26 -12.14
N ALA A 184 0.44 22.94 -12.92
CA ALA A 184 0.60 22.38 -14.27
C ALA A 184 0.69 23.49 -15.32
N LYS A 185 1.69 23.40 -16.19
CA LYS A 185 2.02 24.41 -17.21
C LYS A 185 0.90 24.74 -18.22
N ASP A 186 -0.11 23.88 -18.37
CA ASP A 186 -1.15 24.08 -19.38
C ASP A 186 -2.47 23.48 -18.89
N ASN A 187 -3.43 24.33 -18.65
CA ASN A 187 -4.76 23.98 -18.15
C ASN A 187 -5.61 23.13 -19.12
N LYS A 188 -5.07 22.78 -20.30
CA LYS A 188 -5.77 22.04 -21.34
C LYS A 188 -5.42 20.56 -21.42
N LEU A 189 -4.32 20.13 -20.79
CA LEU A 189 -3.89 18.73 -20.82
C LEU A 189 -4.34 17.97 -19.57
N SER A 190 -4.88 16.78 -19.75
CA SER A 190 -5.20 15.90 -18.64
C SER A 190 -3.92 15.42 -17.91
N TRP A 191 -4.00 15.17 -16.63
CA TRP A 191 -2.88 14.66 -15.83
C TRP A 191 -2.30 13.33 -16.33
N LYS A 192 -3.06 12.54 -17.06
CA LYS A 192 -2.58 11.32 -17.72
C LYS A 192 -1.44 11.61 -18.71
N GLU A 193 -1.35 12.86 -19.20
CA GLU A 193 -0.38 13.29 -20.19
C GLU A 193 0.81 14.05 -19.60
N ARG A 194 0.74 14.44 -18.30
CA ARG A 194 1.80 15.22 -17.64
C ARG A 194 2.42 14.50 -16.47
N LYS A 195 3.67 14.14 -16.63
CA LYS A 195 4.50 13.56 -15.58
C LYS A 195 5.54 14.58 -15.16
N TYR A 196 5.72 14.77 -13.86
CA TYR A 196 6.89 15.51 -13.37
C TYR A 196 8.15 14.83 -13.88
N THR A 197 9.07 15.63 -14.42
CA THR A 197 10.38 15.12 -14.83
C THR A 197 11.22 14.78 -13.60
N GLN A 198 12.19 13.88 -13.72
CA GLN A 198 13.11 13.59 -12.63
C GLN A 198 13.87 14.84 -12.17
N LYS A 199 14.21 15.74 -13.09
CA LYS A 199 14.86 17.01 -12.78
C LYS A 199 13.99 17.88 -11.85
N GLN A 200 12.69 18.01 -12.14
CA GLN A 200 11.74 18.76 -11.30
C GLN A 200 11.59 18.13 -9.91
N LEU A 201 11.38 16.81 -9.86
CA LEU A 201 11.24 16.08 -8.59
C LEU A 201 12.51 16.18 -7.73
N SER A 202 13.67 15.98 -8.34
CA SER A 202 14.96 16.09 -7.64
C SER A 202 15.19 17.51 -7.10
N PHE A 203 14.87 18.53 -7.89
CA PHE A 203 15.00 19.92 -7.47
C PHE A 203 14.14 20.23 -6.24
N ILE A 204 12.84 19.92 -6.30
CA ILE A 204 11.90 20.18 -5.20
C ILE A 204 12.29 19.38 -3.93
N ARG A 205 12.65 18.09 -4.10
CA ARG A 205 13.09 17.26 -2.97
C ARG A 205 14.36 17.80 -2.30
N LYS A 206 15.31 18.31 -3.07
CA LYS A 206 16.50 18.97 -2.52
C LYS A 206 16.14 20.22 -1.73
N CYS A 207 15.23 21.04 -2.24
CA CYS A 207 14.74 22.19 -1.48
C CYS A 207 14.15 21.77 -0.12
N VAL A 208 13.28 20.76 -0.11
CA VAL A 208 12.67 20.26 1.14
C VAL A 208 13.68 19.58 2.06
N LYS A 209 14.71 18.91 1.52
CA LYS A 209 15.81 18.35 2.34
C LYS A 209 16.59 19.44 3.07
N LEU A 210 16.81 20.57 2.42
CA LEU A 210 17.54 21.73 2.97
C LEU A 210 16.68 22.53 3.95
N ASN A 211 15.38 22.65 3.70
CA ASN A 211 14.44 23.35 4.58
C ASN A 211 13.20 22.47 4.84
N LYS A 212 13.13 21.87 6.04
CA LYS A 212 12.04 20.96 6.44
C LYS A 212 10.70 21.67 6.66
N ASP A 213 10.70 22.98 6.75
CA ASP A 213 9.47 23.77 6.91
C ASP A 213 8.76 24.06 5.60
N ILE A 214 9.37 23.75 4.47
CA ILE A 214 8.74 23.89 3.18
C ILE A 214 7.48 23.03 3.08
N VAL A 215 6.36 23.69 2.75
CA VAL A 215 5.10 23.06 2.35
C VAL A 215 5.06 23.03 0.82
N VAL A 216 4.87 21.84 0.25
CA VAL A 216 4.66 21.66 -1.21
C VAL A 216 3.17 21.55 -1.45
N SER A 217 2.61 22.51 -2.16
CA SER A 217 1.18 22.61 -2.44
C SER A 217 0.87 22.24 -3.88
N TYR A 218 -0.13 21.39 -4.05
CA TYR A 218 -0.72 21.05 -5.33
C TYR A 218 -1.73 22.12 -5.73
N GLU A 219 -1.45 22.82 -6.82
CA GLU A 219 -2.35 23.78 -7.43
C GLU A 219 -2.69 23.36 -8.86
N TYR A 220 -3.98 23.16 -9.13
CA TYR A 220 -4.46 22.79 -10.44
C TYR A 220 -5.82 23.45 -10.73
N ILE A 221 -5.84 24.26 -11.77
CA ILE A 221 -7.04 24.98 -12.19
C ILE A 221 -7.65 24.24 -13.38
N ASN A 222 -8.33 23.12 -13.14
CA ASN A 222 -9.14 22.49 -14.19
C ASN A 222 -10.38 21.82 -13.61
N ASN A 223 -11.50 21.95 -14.30
CA ASN A 223 -12.84 21.52 -13.89
C ASN A 223 -13.05 19.99 -13.89
N THR A 224 -12.01 19.17 -13.93
CA THR A 224 -12.15 17.72 -14.09
C THR A 224 -12.29 16.92 -12.79
N ASN A 225 -12.14 17.55 -11.63
CA ASN A 225 -12.28 16.89 -10.30
C ASN A 225 -11.55 15.53 -10.22
N ASP A 226 -10.30 15.49 -10.69
CA ASP A 226 -9.59 14.24 -10.88
C ASP A 226 -8.77 13.85 -9.64
N ASN A 227 -9.34 12.98 -8.80
CA ASN A 227 -8.62 12.39 -7.67
C ASN A 227 -7.32 11.69 -8.10
N ALA A 228 -7.24 11.19 -9.34
CA ALA A 228 -6.04 10.57 -9.86
C ALA A 228 -4.88 11.56 -9.98
N SER A 229 -5.16 12.82 -10.21
CA SER A 229 -4.15 13.89 -10.26
C SER A 229 -3.57 14.19 -8.87
N LEU A 230 -4.42 14.23 -7.84
CA LEU A 230 -3.98 14.39 -6.47
C LEU A 230 -3.19 13.16 -5.98
N GLU A 231 -3.65 11.97 -6.28
CA GLU A 231 -2.93 10.73 -5.99
C GLU A 231 -1.56 10.70 -6.67
N TYR A 232 -1.48 11.16 -7.93
CA TYR A 232 -0.21 11.29 -8.62
C TYR A 232 0.74 12.29 -7.93
N PHE A 233 0.24 13.48 -7.55
CA PHE A 233 1.01 14.47 -6.81
C PHE A 233 1.53 13.90 -5.48
N ILE A 234 0.66 13.28 -4.69
CA ILE A 234 1.04 12.65 -3.42
C ILE A 234 2.13 11.61 -3.67
N SER A 235 1.95 10.74 -4.65
CA SER A 235 2.92 9.70 -4.97
C SER A 235 4.27 10.26 -5.43
N ALA A 236 4.25 11.39 -6.16
CA ALA A 236 5.45 12.01 -6.69
C ALA A 236 6.29 12.73 -5.62
N PHE A 237 5.64 13.36 -4.64
CA PHE A 237 6.33 14.21 -3.65
C PHE A 237 6.44 13.58 -2.26
N SER A 238 5.68 12.55 -1.95
CA SER A 238 5.89 11.77 -0.72
C SER A 238 7.15 10.91 -0.84
N THR A 239 8.00 10.93 0.18
CA THR A 239 9.09 9.97 0.33
C THR A 239 8.78 9.11 1.53
N TYR A 240 8.41 7.89 1.28
CA TYR A 240 8.12 6.91 2.33
C TYR A 240 9.41 6.34 2.90
N GLU A 241 9.40 5.98 4.17
CA GLU A 241 10.51 5.22 4.74
C GLU A 241 10.53 3.81 4.14
N TYR A 242 9.37 3.16 4.04
CA TYR A 242 9.22 1.82 3.47
C TYR A 242 8.16 1.76 2.37
N LEU A 243 8.49 1.05 1.29
CA LEU A 243 7.55 0.61 0.28
C LEU A 243 7.41 -0.91 0.37
N VAL A 244 6.20 -1.38 0.67
CA VAL A 244 5.88 -2.81 0.72
C VAL A 244 5.23 -3.22 -0.60
N VAL A 245 5.80 -4.20 -1.29
CA VAL A 245 5.27 -4.74 -2.54
C VAL A 245 4.46 -5.99 -2.25
N GLY A 246 3.17 -5.93 -2.54
CA GLY A 246 2.23 -7.03 -2.32
C GLY A 246 1.32 -6.83 -1.10
N ALA A 247 0.02 -7.07 -1.30
CA ALA A 247 -1.04 -6.94 -0.29
C ALA A 247 -1.58 -8.31 0.20
N GLY A 248 -0.76 -9.37 0.10
CA GLY A 248 -1.02 -10.67 0.72
C GLY A 248 -0.83 -10.64 2.24
N ILE A 249 -0.99 -11.79 2.91
CA ILE A 249 -0.89 -11.90 4.38
C ILE A 249 0.41 -11.30 4.91
N TYR A 250 1.55 -11.64 4.32
CA TYR A 250 2.87 -11.14 4.73
C TYR A 250 3.00 -9.63 4.51
N GLY A 251 2.64 -9.14 3.33
CA GLY A 251 2.71 -7.70 3.05
C GLY A 251 1.81 -6.88 3.95
N ARG A 252 0.59 -7.35 4.25
CA ARG A 252 -0.33 -6.71 5.19
C ARG A 252 0.21 -6.71 6.63
N TYR A 253 0.73 -7.85 7.09
CA TYR A 253 1.31 -7.96 8.42
C TYR A 253 2.47 -7.00 8.62
N ILE A 254 3.41 -6.99 7.67
CA ILE A 254 4.61 -6.14 7.70
C ILE A 254 4.25 -4.67 7.55
N SER A 255 3.41 -4.31 6.57
CA SER A 255 2.96 -2.94 6.37
C SER A 255 2.29 -2.39 7.64
N ARG A 256 1.38 -3.16 8.26
CA ARG A 256 0.71 -2.77 9.51
C ARG A 256 1.69 -2.54 10.65
N LYS A 257 2.68 -3.43 10.81
CA LYS A 257 3.68 -3.32 11.88
C LYS A 257 4.62 -2.14 11.66
N LEU A 258 5.16 -2.00 10.47
CA LEU A 258 6.06 -0.90 10.13
C LEU A 258 5.35 0.47 10.19
N SER A 259 4.07 0.55 9.81
CA SER A 259 3.32 1.82 9.81
C SER A 259 3.06 2.39 11.21
N GLN A 260 3.31 1.63 12.27
CA GLN A 260 3.27 2.13 13.63
C GLN A 260 4.48 3.02 13.99
N HIS A 261 5.56 2.94 13.20
CA HIS A 261 6.83 3.61 13.46
C HIS A 261 7.36 4.42 12.28
N PHE A 262 6.90 4.14 11.07
CA PHE A 262 7.44 4.72 9.83
C PHE A 262 6.33 5.10 8.86
N ASP A 263 6.65 6.00 7.93
CA ASP A 263 5.82 6.28 6.78
C ASP A 263 5.91 5.10 5.79
N VAL A 264 4.83 4.38 5.60
CA VAL A 264 4.75 3.17 4.78
C VAL A 264 3.74 3.33 3.66
N VAL A 265 4.13 2.95 2.45
CA VAL A 265 3.22 2.76 1.32
C VAL A 265 3.20 1.30 0.90
N THR A 266 2.02 0.77 0.60
CA THR A 266 1.87 -0.57 0.02
C THR A 266 1.43 -0.46 -1.43
N ILE A 267 2.10 -1.17 -2.34
CA ILE A 267 1.71 -1.26 -3.75
C ILE A 267 1.39 -2.72 -4.08
N ALA A 268 0.22 -2.96 -4.64
CA ALA A 268 -0.14 -4.28 -5.15
C ALA A 268 -1.12 -4.18 -6.31
N LYS A 269 -1.02 -5.15 -7.23
CA LYS A 269 -1.84 -5.25 -8.44
C LYS A 269 -3.33 -5.42 -8.15
N ASP A 270 -3.67 -5.94 -6.98
CA ASP A 270 -5.03 -6.25 -6.59
C ASP A 270 -5.21 -6.06 -5.08
N ASN A 271 -6.37 -5.59 -4.67
CA ASN A 271 -6.72 -5.40 -3.26
C ASN A 271 -6.97 -6.71 -2.50
N SER A 272 -6.83 -7.85 -3.15
CA SER A 272 -6.86 -9.20 -2.56
C SER A 272 -8.10 -9.57 -1.72
N LEU A 273 -9.10 -8.69 -1.59
CA LEU A 273 -10.32 -8.95 -0.80
C LEU A 273 -11.51 -9.39 -1.66
N ASP A 274 -11.43 -9.23 -2.97
CA ASP A 274 -12.52 -9.60 -3.88
C ASP A 274 -12.23 -10.95 -4.54
N PHE A 275 -12.82 -12.00 -3.98
CA PHE A 275 -12.71 -13.37 -4.46
C PHE A 275 -13.28 -13.57 -5.87
N GLU A 276 -14.29 -12.82 -6.25
CA GLU A 276 -15.02 -13.03 -7.49
C GLU A 276 -14.35 -12.34 -8.68
N GLN A 277 -13.67 -11.21 -8.44
CA GLN A 277 -12.92 -10.48 -9.46
C GLN A 277 -11.51 -11.02 -9.66
N SER A 278 -10.92 -11.63 -8.65
CA SER A 278 -9.60 -12.25 -8.71
C SER A 278 -9.69 -13.69 -9.25
N LEU A 279 -9.89 -13.83 -10.55
CA LEU A 279 -9.77 -15.14 -11.25
C LEU A 279 -8.37 -15.76 -11.15
N GLN A 280 -7.39 -14.97 -10.78
CA GLN A 280 -6.04 -15.40 -10.41
C GLN A 280 -5.86 -15.07 -8.92
N GLY A 281 -6.42 -15.92 -8.06
CA GLY A 281 -6.38 -15.71 -6.62
C GLY A 281 -4.97 -15.51 -6.10
N THR A 282 -4.82 -14.57 -5.18
CA THR A 282 -3.58 -14.49 -4.42
C THR A 282 -3.43 -15.75 -3.57
N ALA A 283 -2.21 -16.24 -3.41
CA ALA A 283 -1.93 -17.40 -2.57
C ALA A 283 -2.46 -17.27 -1.13
N SER A 284 -2.67 -16.04 -0.66
CA SER A 284 -3.29 -15.76 0.63
C SER A 284 -4.76 -16.17 0.72
N LEU A 285 -5.48 -16.16 -0.39
CA LEU A 285 -6.89 -16.53 -0.48
C LEU A 285 -7.11 -17.92 -1.07
N VAL A 286 -6.14 -18.42 -1.85
CA VAL A 286 -6.21 -19.71 -2.52
C VAL A 286 -5.18 -20.65 -1.91
N ASN A 287 -5.53 -21.25 -0.78
CA ASN A 287 -4.76 -22.26 -0.08
C ASN A 287 -5.72 -23.11 0.76
N GLN A 288 -5.25 -24.21 1.36
CA GLN A 288 -6.09 -25.05 2.22
C GLN A 288 -6.45 -24.39 3.56
N ALA A 289 -5.94 -23.19 3.83
CA ALA A 289 -6.27 -22.41 5.01
C ALA A 289 -6.07 -23.15 6.36
N ARG A 290 -5.09 -24.04 6.40
CA ARG A 290 -4.74 -24.79 7.61
C ARG A 290 -3.75 -24.03 8.47
N VAL A 291 -4.03 -23.95 9.76
CA VAL A 291 -3.09 -23.44 10.75
C VAL A 291 -2.30 -24.62 11.33
N HIS A 292 -1.08 -24.79 10.86
CA HIS A 292 -0.26 -25.94 11.23
C HIS A 292 0.20 -25.91 12.67
N ASN A 293 0.01 -27.04 13.38
CA ASN A 293 0.54 -27.30 14.71
C ASN A 293 1.62 -28.41 14.69
N GLY A 294 2.36 -28.52 13.62
CA GLY A 294 3.53 -29.38 13.48
C GLY A 294 3.27 -30.78 12.92
N TYR A 295 2.08 -31.34 13.01
CA TYR A 295 1.75 -32.72 12.64
C TYR A 295 2.13 -33.10 11.20
N HIS A 296 2.07 -32.14 10.31
CA HIS A 296 2.30 -32.35 8.87
C HIS A 296 3.77 -32.63 8.50
N TYR A 297 4.70 -32.52 9.44
CA TYR A 297 6.14 -32.56 9.17
C TYR A 297 6.90 -33.64 9.94
N PRO A 298 6.51 -34.92 9.89
CA PRO A 298 7.14 -35.98 10.70
C PRO A 298 8.60 -36.22 10.33
N ARG A 299 9.06 -35.80 9.11
CA ARG A 299 10.44 -35.92 8.65
C ARG A 299 11.25 -34.63 8.80
N SER A 300 10.63 -33.52 9.22
CA SER A 300 11.31 -32.23 9.43
C SER A 300 10.98 -31.67 10.79
N ILE A 301 11.68 -32.13 11.82
CA ILE A 301 11.43 -31.73 13.23
C ILE A 301 11.57 -30.20 13.42
N THR A 302 12.51 -29.55 12.73
CA THR A 302 12.69 -28.09 12.77
C THR A 302 11.46 -27.37 12.27
N THR A 303 10.92 -27.79 11.11
CA THR A 303 9.69 -27.22 10.54
C THR A 303 8.48 -27.45 11.46
N ALA A 304 8.41 -28.63 12.11
CA ALA A 304 7.36 -28.94 13.07
C ALA A 304 7.43 -28.02 14.30
N PHE A 305 8.58 -27.87 14.94
CA PHE A 305 8.75 -26.96 16.08
C PHE A 305 8.43 -25.51 15.75
N HIS A 306 8.83 -25.00 14.60
CA HIS A 306 8.44 -23.64 14.18
C HIS A 306 6.93 -23.47 14.04
N SER A 307 6.22 -24.51 13.57
CA SER A 307 4.76 -24.49 13.47
C SER A 307 4.11 -24.45 14.85
N VAL A 308 4.55 -25.31 15.78
CA VAL A 308 4.06 -25.35 17.17
C VAL A 308 4.31 -24.03 17.92
N LYS A 309 5.52 -23.47 17.76
CA LYS A 309 5.94 -22.24 18.45
C LYS A 309 4.93 -21.10 18.34
N TYR A 310 4.31 -20.94 17.19
CA TYR A 310 3.42 -19.82 16.93
C TYR A 310 1.93 -20.19 16.91
N TYR A 311 1.58 -21.45 17.08
CA TYR A 311 0.21 -21.95 16.94
C TYR A 311 -0.77 -21.25 17.88
N GLU A 312 -0.49 -21.24 19.18
CA GLU A 312 -1.36 -20.63 20.19
C GLU A 312 -1.44 -19.10 20.05
N ARG A 313 -0.33 -18.45 19.70
CA ARG A 313 -0.33 -17.02 19.41
C ARG A 313 -1.24 -16.70 18.22
N PHE A 314 -1.14 -17.48 17.15
CA PHE A 314 -1.94 -17.31 15.96
C PHE A 314 -3.43 -17.52 16.23
N LYS A 315 -3.81 -18.58 16.94
CA LYS A 315 -5.19 -18.84 17.35
C LYS A 315 -5.78 -17.67 18.14
N ARG A 316 -5.03 -17.15 19.08
CA ARG A 316 -5.47 -16.01 19.90
C ARG A 316 -5.66 -14.74 19.08
N GLU A 317 -4.69 -14.41 18.23
CA GLU A 317 -4.71 -13.16 17.43
C GLU A 317 -5.77 -13.19 16.32
N PHE A 318 -6.01 -14.36 15.72
CA PHE A 318 -6.96 -14.52 14.61
C PHE A 318 -8.22 -15.29 14.99
N LYS A 319 -8.59 -15.29 16.26
CA LYS A 319 -9.73 -16.05 16.79
C LYS A 319 -11.03 -15.86 15.99
N ALA A 320 -11.34 -14.64 15.55
CA ALA A 320 -12.55 -14.35 14.79
C ALA A 320 -12.58 -14.97 13.38
N ALA A 321 -11.43 -15.38 12.88
CA ALA A 321 -11.30 -16.00 11.56
C ALA A 321 -11.15 -17.52 11.64
N LEU A 322 -11.04 -18.11 12.84
CA LEU A 322 -10.84 -19.56 12.98
C LEU A 322 -12.10 -20.33 12.60
N ILE A 323 -11.90 -21.47 11.95
CA ILE A 323 -12.88 -22.53 11.76
C ILE A 323 -12.45 -23.68 12.68
N GLU A 324 -13.12 -23.79 13.83
CA GLU A 324 -12.79 -24.76 14.88
C GLU A 324 -13.83 -25.87 14.99
N ASN A 325 -14.93 -25.80 14.26
CA ASN A 325 -16.10 -26.64 14.39
C ASN A 325 -15.99 -27.93 13.52
N PHE A 326 -14.82 -28.57 13.54
CA PHE A 326 -14.56 -29.80 12.83
C PHE A 326 -13.43 -30.62 13.48
N ASP A 327 -13.42 -31.91 13.22
CA ASP A 327 -12.39 -32.86 13.63
C ASP A 327 -11.30 -32.94 12.56
N GLN A 328 -10.08 -32.51 12.89
CA GLN A 328 -8.93 -32.65 12.00
C GLN A 328 -8.29 -34.02 12.21
N ILE A 329 -8.40 -34.88 11.20
CA ILE A 329 -7.86 -36.22 11.20
C ILE A 329 -6.58 -36.27 10.35
N TYR A 330 -5.52 -36.77 10.94
CA TYR A 330 -4.34 -37.23 10.24
C TYR A 330 -4.37 -38.74 10.11
N ALA A 331 -4.14 -39.27 8.92
CA ALA A 331 -4.17 -40.70 8.67
C ALA A 331 -2.95 -41.16 7.87
N ILE A 332 -2.38 -42.29 8.26
CA ILE A 332 -1.25 -42.92 7.60
C ILE A 332 -1.76 -44.13 6.81
N PRO A 333 -1.68 -44.11 5.47
CA PRO A 333 -1.96 -45.28 4.62
C PRO A 333 -0.97 -46.43 4.86
N LYS A 334 -1.44 -47.67 4.77
CA LYS A 334 -0.60 -48.87 4.89
C LYS A 334 0.48 -48.97 3.82
N PHE A 335 0.25 -48.36 2.66
CA PHE A 335 1.16 -48.43 1.54
C PHE A 335 1.48 -47.05 0.99
N GLY A 336 2.74 -46.82 0.65
CA GLY A 336 3.20 -45.56 0.04
C GLY A 336 3.51 -44.43 0.99
N SER A 337 3.26 -44.59 2.30
CA SER A 337 3.69 -43.61 3.30
C SER A 337 5.18 -43.79 3.65
N MET A 338 5.89 -42.70 3.75
CA MET A 338 7.29 -42.66 4.20
C MET A 338 7.42 -42.66 5.75
N THR A 339 6.30 -42.51 6.45
CA THR A 339 6.22 -42.54 7.91
C THR A 339 5.23 -43.61 8.34
N SER A 340 5.61 -44.52 9.23
CA SER A 340 4.69 -45.53 9.80
C SER A 340 3.87 -44.92 10.94
N ALA A 341 2.75 -45.58 11.32
CA ALA A 341 1.92 -45.17 12.46
C ALA A 341 2.73 -45.05 13.75
N LYS A 342 3.62 -46.02 14.00
CA LYS A 342 4.47 -46.02 15.19
C LYS A 342 5.48 -44.87 15.21
N GLN A 343 6.03 -44.48 14.04
CA GLN A 343 6.93 -43.34 13.95
C GLN A 343 6.18 -42.03 14.18
N PHE A 344 4.94 -41.91 13.69
CA PHE A 344 4.11 -40.75 13.91
C PHE A 344 3.71 -40.57 15.36
N ASP A 345 3.31 -41.64 16.05
CA ASP A 345 3.01 -41.63 17.50
C ASP A 345 4.21 -41.11 18.31
N LYS A 346 5.40 -41.63 18.00
CA LYS A 346 6.63 -41.18 18.65
C LYS A 346 6.92 -39.71 18.35
N PHE A 347 6.80 -39.31 17.10
CA PHE A 347 7.02 -37.95 16.69
C PHE A 347 6.06 -36.95 17.36
N ALA A 348 4.75 -37.23 17.40
CA ALA A 348 3.77 -36.38 18.05
C ALA A 348 4.04 -36.26 19.57
N LYS A 349 4.44 -37.34 20.21
CA LYS A 349 4.84 -37.35 21.62
C LYS A 349 6.10 -36.52 21.86
N ASP A 350 7.12 -36.67 21.01
CA ASP A 350 8.40 -35.92 21.12
C ASP A 350 8.17 -34.43 20.87
N LEU A 351 7.22 -34.09 20.00
CA LEU A 351 6.82 -32.71 19.69
C LEU A 351 5.96 -32.08 20.79
N GLY A 352 5.35 -32.90 21.65
CA GLY A 352 4.50 -32.45 22.77
C GLY A 352 3.11 -31.98 22.33
N VAL A 353 2.61 -32.44 21.17
CA VAL A 353 1.30 -32.06 20.64
C VAL A 353 0.24 -33.11 20.96
N LYS A 354 -1.03 -32.66 21.15
CA LYS A 354 -2.15 -33.58 21.39
C LYS A 354 -2.43 -34.42 20.17
N CYS A 355 -2.50 -35.75 20.34
CA CYS A 355 -2.69 -36.70 19.27
C CYS A 355 -3.44 -37.94 19.82
N ASP A 356 -4.75 -37.97 19.63
CA ASP A 356 -5.60 -39.04 20.14
C ASP A 356 -5.96 -40.00 18.99
N THR A 357 -5.76 -41.31 19.19
CA THR A 357 -6.15 -42.31 18.19
C THR A 357 -7.65 -42.17 17.90
N ASN A 358 -8.01 -41.96 16.65
CA ASN A 358 -9.37 -41.83 16.18
C ASN A 358 -9.52 -42.37 14.76
N VAL A 359 -10.50 -43.21 14.54
CA VAL A 359 -10.80 -43.81 13.25
C VAL A 359 -12.24 -43.46 12.87
N PRO A 360 -12.50 -42.37 12.18
CA PRO A 360 -13.84 -42.06 11.69
C PRO A 360 -14.41 -43.18 10.80
N SER A 361 -15.70 -43.42 10.93
CA SER A 361 -16.39 -44.52 10.20
C SER A 361 -16.35 -44.32 8.65
N CYS A 362 -16.19 -43.10 8.22
CA CYS A 362 -16.04 -42.77 6.79
C CYS A 362 -14.68 -43.17 6.18
N LEU A 363 -13.67 -43.49 7.02
CA LEU A 363 -12.36 -43.92 6.52
C LEU A 363 -12.33 -45.41 6.20
N ASN A 364 -11.69 -45.78 5.08
CA ASN A 364 -11.46 -47.14 4.70
C ASN A 364 -10.35 -47.78 5.56
N GLN A 365 -10.74 -48.41 6.66
CA GLN A 365 -9.83 -49.04 7.64
C GLN A 365 -8.93 -50.13 7.04
N HIS A 366 -9.31 -50.72 5.91
CA HIS A 366 -8.50 -51.78 5.29
C HIS A 366 -7.19 -51.26 4.72
N VAL A 367 -7.14 -49.97 4.34
CA VAL A 367 -5.96 -49.33 3.75
C VAL A 367 -5.26 -48.35 4.66
N ILE A 368 -5.79 -48.09 5.85
CA ILE A 368 -5.20 -47.18 6.86
C ILE A 368 -4.42 -47.98 7.89
N GLU A 369 -3.18 -47.59 8.18
CA GLU A 369 -2.32 -48.15 9.24
C GLU A 369 -2.65 -47.55 10.61
N GLY A 370 -2.88 -46.22 10.63
CA GLY A 370 -3.28 -45.48 11.81
C GLY A 370 -3.92 -44.15 11.48
N SER A 371 -4.76 -43.65 12.39
CA SER A 371 -5.35 -42.30 12.26
C SER A 371 -5.56 -41.67 13.63
N TRP A 372 -5.47 -40.33 13.66
CA TRP A 372 -5.48 -39.54 14.88
C TRP A 372 -6.30 -38.27 14.72
N LEU A 373 -7.05 -37.96 15.78
CA LEU A 373 -7.61 -36.64 16.01
C LEU A 373 -6.50 -35.71 16.51
N THR A 374 -6.34 -34.59 15.84
CA THR A 374 -5.30 -33.61 16.12
C THR A 374 -5.89 -32.26 16.48
N ASP A 375 -5.09 -31.40 17.09
CA ASP A 375 -5.48 -30.05 17.48
C ASP A 375 -5.05 -29.03 16.41
N GLU A 376 -5.35 -29.29 15.14
CA GLU A 376 -5.19 -28.30 14.07
C GLU A 376 -6.54 -27.70 13.70
N VAL A 377 -6.53 -26.42 13.35
CA VAL A 377 -7.70 -25.66 12.95
C VAL A 377 -7.56 -25.15 11.50
N ALA A 378 -8.68 -24.88 10.87
CA ALA A 378 -8.71 -24.11 9.63
C ALA A 378 -8.99 -22.63 9.92
N ILE A 379 -8.81 -21.77 8.92
CA ILE A 379 -9.07 -20.35 9.03
C ILE A 379 -9.78 -19.84 7.78
N ASP A 380 -10.77 -18.99 7.98
CA ASP A 380 -11.30 -18.18 6.90
C ASP A 380 -10.29 -17.09 6.53
N THR A 381 -9.60 -17.31 5.42
CA THR A 381 -8.51 -16.42 4.98
C THR A 381 -9.02 -15.03 4.59
N LYS A 382 -10.28 -14.90 4.16
CA LYS A 382 -10.90 -13.61 3.87
C LYS A 382 -11.07 -12.78 5.14
N ILE A 383 -11.62 -13.40 6.19
CA ILE A 383 -11.76 -12.73 7.50
C ILE A 383 -10.38 -12.40 8.07
N MET A 384 -9.41 -13.32 8.00
CA MET A 384 -8.03 -13.06 8.41
C MET A 384 -7.43 -11.86 7.68
N MET A 385 -7.61 -11.73 6.38
CA MET A 385 -7.11 -10.60 5.60
C MET A 385 -7.77 -9.28 6.01
N GLN A 386 -9.06 -9.29 6.38
CA GLN A 386 -9.76 -8.11 6.92
C GLN A 386 -9.22 -7.70 8.30
N MET A 387 -8.78 -8.65 9.12
CA MET A 387 -8.13 -8.37 10.41
C MET A 387 -6.72 -7.78 10.27
N LEU A 388 -6.14 -7.84 9.08
CA LEU A 388 -4.86 -7.24 8.73
C LEU A 388 -5.08 -6.06 7.75
N PRO A 389 -5.57 -4.91 8.24
CA PRO A 389 -5.72 -3.74 7.39
C PRO A 389 -4.35 -3.36 6.81
N LEU A 390 -4.35 -2.86 5.58
CA LEU A 390 -3.18 -2.23 4.99
C LEU A 390 -2.82 -0.98 5.80
N GLY A 391 -1.54 -0.64 5.81
CA GLY A 391 -1.09 0.63 6.39
C GLY A 391 -1.71 1.84 5.67
N ASN A 392 -1.41 3.03 6.14
CA ASN A 392 -2.13 4.26 5.81
C ASN A 392 -2.23 4.61 4.32
N THR A 393 -1.27 4.15 3.49
CA THR A 393 -1.28 4.44 2.04
C THR A 393 -1.23 3.14 1.24
N PHE A 394 -2.24 2.96 0.37
CA PHE A 394 -2.31 1.83 -0.55
C PHE A 394 -2.51 2.29 -1.99
N ILE A 395 -1.69 1.78 -2.90
CA ILE A 395 -1.78 2.03 -4.35
C ILE A 395 -2.14 0.71 -5.05
N ASN A 396 -3.35 0.67 -5.62
CA ASN A 396 -3.82 -0.48 -6.38
C ASN A 396 -3.30 -0.39 -7.83
N ASP A 397 -2.08 -0.88 -8.03
CA ASP A 397 -1.43 -0.87 -9.34
C ASP A 397 -0.26 -1.87 -9.43
N SER A 398 0.23 -2.08 -10.66
CA SER A 398 1.40 -2.91 -10.94
C SER A 398 2.65 -2.05 -11.04
N ILE A 399 3.76 -2.51 -10.46
CA ILE A 399 5.07 -1.89 -10.63
C ILE A 399 5.64 -2.28 -12.00
N ILE A 400 6.18 -1.30 -12.73
CA ILE A 400 6.80 -1.49 -14.05
C ILE A 400 8.30 -1.13 -14.07
N SER A 401 8.79 -0.29 -13.17
CA SER A 401 10.21 -0.04 -12.98
C SER A 401 10.55 0.35 -11.55
N ILE A 402 11.79 0.09 -11.15
CA ILE A 402 12.40 0.48 -9.89
C ILE A 402 13.76 1.08 -10.20
N ASP A 403 13.87 2.39 -10.06
CA ASP A 403 15.11 3.14 -10.23
C ASP A 403 15.66 3.57 -8.88
N TYR A 404 16.99 3.75 -8.76
CA TYR A 404 17.61 4.27 -7.54
C TYR A 404 18.35 5.55 -7.87
N VAL A 405 17.89 6.66 -7.30
CA VAL A 405 18.38 8.01 -7.58
C VAL A 405 18.40 8.83 -6.29
N ASP A 406 19.51 9.56 -6.04
CA ASP A 406 19.67 10.44 -4.88
C ASP A 406 19.30 9.74 -3.55
N ASP A 407 19.88 8.55 -3.31
CA ASP A 407 19.66 7.72 -2.12
C ASP A 407 18.21 7.29 -1.87
N THR A 408 17.40 7.21 -2.92
CA THR A 408 15.98 6.90 -2.84
C THR A 408 15.55 6.02 -4.02
N TYR A 409 14.72 5.05 -3.76
CA TYR A 409 14.03 4.30 -4.80
C TYR A 409 12.92 5.14 -5.41
N ILE A 410 12.86 5.16 -6.74
CA ILE A 410 11.74 5.74 -7.51
C ILE A 410 11.04 4.58 -8.19
N VAL A 411 9.88 4.22 -7.67
CA VAL A 411 9.06 3.13 -8.20
C VAL A 411 8.00 3.71 -9.12
N THR A 412 7.98 3.26 -10.38
CA THR A 412 6.98 3.66 -11.37
C THR A 412 5.96 2.54 -11.53
N THR A 413 4.68 2.91 -11.55
CA THR A 413 3.57 1.98 -11.72
C THR A 413 2.97 2.05 -13.12
N SER A 414 2.15 1.04 -13.49
CA SER A 414 1.54 0.95 -14.83
C SER A 414 0.59 2.10 -15.14
N LYS A 415 -0.06 2.69 -14.13
CA LYS A 415 -0.90 3.88 -14.27
C LYS A 415 -0.08 5.19 -14.27
N GLY A 416 1.23 5.10 -14.09
CA GLY A 416 2.14 6.25 -14.14
C GLY A 416 2.44 6.90 -12.81
N TYR A 417 2.00 6.35 -11.67
CA TYR A 417 2.42 6.82 -10.36
C TYR A 417 3.93 6.68 -10.19
N LYS A 418 4.55 7.67 -9.57
CA LYS A 418 5.95 7.66 -9.16
C LYS A 418 6.03 7.76 -7.64
N VAL A 419 6.41 6.67 -7.02
CA VAL A 419 6.50 6.54 -5.56
C VAL A 419 7.95 6.52 -5.13
N SER A 420 8.29 7.34 -4.15
CA SER A 420 9.64 7.39 -3.59
C SER A 420 9.69 6.70 -2.24
N ALA A 421 10.68 5.85 -2.04
CA ALA A 421 10.91 5.19 -0.76
C ALA A 421 12.40 4.99 -0.48
N LYS A 422 12.79 4.95 0.80
CA LYS A 422 14.16 4.65 1.20
C LYS A 422 14.42 3.14 1.22
N HIS A 423 13.42 2.36 1.58
CA HIS A 423 13.53 0.90 1.68
C HIS A 423 12.40 0.22 0.90
N ILE A 424 12.72 -0.89 0.24
CA ILE A 424 11.72 -1.76 -0.41
C ILE A 424 11.63 -3.08 0.35
N VAL A 425 10.40 -3.52 0.64
CA VAL A 425 10.09 -4.84 1.19
C VAL A 425 9.24 -5.61 0.19
N ASN A 426 9.84 -6.54 -0.51
CA ASN A 426 9.19 -7.35 -1.53
C ASN A 426 8.49 -8.56 -0.91
N CYS A 427 7.17 -8.49 -0.78
CA CYS A 427 6.25 -9.54 -0.33
C CYS A 427 5.34 -10.03 -1.46
N SER A 428 5.76 -9.91 -2.70
CA SER A 428 4.92 -10.17 -3.89
C SER A 428 4.68 -11.65 -4.19
N TYR A 429 5.31 -12.57 -3.46
CA TYR A 429 5.18 -14.03 -3.56
C TYR A 429 5.40 -14.55 -5.00
N ALA A 430 4.35 -14.73 -5.79
CA ALA A 430 4.49 -15.14 -7.19
C ALA A 430 5.21 -14.11 -8.08
N GLY A 431 5.29 -12.87 -7.65
CA GLY A 431 5.99 -11.77 -8.34
C GLY A 431 7.45 -11.55 -7.88
N ILE A 432 7.98 -12.35 -6.96
CA ILE A 432 9.29 -12.12 -6.33
C ILE A 432 10.38 -11.86 -7.36
N SER A 433 10.60 -12.80 -8.29
CA SER A 433 11.66 -12.65 -9.30
C SER A 433 11.42 -11.48 -10.25
N THR A 434 10.16 -11.18 -10.58
CA THR A 434 9.81 -10.02 -11.41
C THR A 434 10.25 -8.72 -10.74
N ILE A 435 9.94 -8.54 -9.46
CA ILE A 435 10.29 -7.34 -8.70
C ILE A 435 11.81 -7.27 -8.46
N GLU A 436 12.45 -8.36 -8.10
CA GLU A 436 13.91 -8.42 -7.90
C GLU A 436 14.71 -8.07 -9.16
N ASN A 437 14.19 -8.48 -10.34
CA ASN A 437 14.86 -8.19 -11.62
C ASN A 437 14.76 -6.72 -12.04
N MET A 438 13.88 -5.92 -11.41
CA MET A 438 13.75 -4.49 -11.68
C MET A 438 14.82 -3.64 -10.97
N SER A 439 15.58 -4.21 -10.01
CA SER A 439 16.59 -3.45 -9.28
C SER A 439 17.87 -4.26 -9.07
N TYR A 440 19.00 -3.66 -9.38
CA TYR A 440 20.32 -4.27 -9.10
C TYR A 440 20.63 -4.36 -7.60
N ARG A 441 19.92 -3.61 -6.76
CA ARG A 441 20.06 -3.61 -5.30
C ARG A 441 19.26 -4.71 -4.62
N ALA A 442 18.35 -5.36 -5.35
CA ALA A 442 17.53 -6.44 -4.83
C ALA A 442 18.36 -7.70 -4.57
N PRO A 443 18.01 -8.50 -3.55
CA PRO A 443 18.56 -9.83 -3.39
C PRO A 443 18.16 -10.70 -4.58
N LYS A 444 18.76 -11.88 -4.72
CA LYS A 444 18.37 -12.89 -5.71
C LYS A 444 17.85 -14.13 -4.98
N THR A 445 16.53 -14.21 -4.88
CA THR A 445 15.86 -15.32 -4.21
C THR A 445 15.64 -16.48 -5.19
N ASN A 446 16.27 -17.63 -4.94
CA ASN A 446 16.14 -18.79 -5.80
C ASN A 446 14.82 -19.52 -5.51
N VAL A 447 13.89 -19.44 -6.44
CA VAL A 447 12.54 -20.03 -6.31
C VAL A 447 12.16 -20.89 -7.51
N VAL A 448 11.19 -21.78 -7.27
CA VAL A 448 10.45 -22.52 -8.28
C VAL A 448 8.98 -22.12 -8.14
N TYR A 449 8.31 -21.95 -9.25
CA TYR A 449 6.89 -21.61 -9.32
C TYR A 449 6.10 -22.85 -9.72
N GLU A 450 5.03 -23.13 -8.97
CA GLU A 450 4.08 -24.22 -9.30
C GLU A 450 2.72 -23.61 -9.64
N ALA A 451 2.16 -23.96 -10.79
CA ALA A 451 0.77 -23.69 -11.11
C ALA A 451 -0.11 -24.71 -10.40
N CYS A 452 -0.84 -24.29 -9.38
CA CYS A 452 -1.60 -25.17 -8.48
C CYS A 452 -3.10 -24.96 -8.59
N GLU A 453 -3.85 -26.06 -8.36
CA GLU A 453 -5.31 -26.09 -8.27
C GLU A 453 -5.76 -26.49 -6.87
N ILE A 454 -6.83 -25.84 -6.38
CA ILE A 454 -7.63 -26.30 -5.25
C ILE A 454 -9.07 -26.48 -5.72
N ALA A 455 -9.59 -27.70 -5.64
CA ALA A 455 -10.96 -28.00 -6.02
C ALA A 455 -11.90 -27.86 -4.81
N LEU A 456 -13.01 -27.14 -4.96
CA LEU A 456 -14.00 -26.89 -3.92
C LEU A 456 -15.24 -27.74 -4.12
N PHE A 457 -15.72 -28.35 -3.04
CA PHE A 457 -16.87 -29.23 -3.02
C PHE A 457 -17.84 -28.88 -1.89
N GLU A 458 -19.14 -29.02 -2.14
CA GLU A 458 -20.10 -29.27 -1.10
C GLU A 458 -20.01 -30.74 -0.70
N VAL A 459 -19.98 -31.02 0.60
CA VAL A 459 -19.84 -32.39 1.14
C VAL A 459 -21.12 -32.79 1.88
N PRO A 460 -21.41 -34.13 2.02
CA PRO A 460 -22.57 -34.60 2.76
C PRO A 460 -22.43 -34.27 4.25
N GLU A 461 -23.57 -34.24 4.96
CA GLU A 461 -23.64 -33.82 6.37
C GLU A 461 -22.70 -34.66 7.28
N GLU A 462 -22.58 -35.95 7.02
CA GLU A 462 -21.70 -36.86 7.76
C GLU A 462 -20.19 -36.54 7.62
N PHE A 463 -19.80 -35.79 6.56
CA PHE A 463 -18.41 -35.38 6.31
C PHE A 463 -18.15 -33.89 6.60
N LYS A 464 -19.19 -33.12 6.87
CA LYS A 464 -19.15 -31.67 7.00
C LYS A 464 -18.24 -31.18 8.12
N HIS A 465 -18.16 -31.95 9.20
CA HIS A 465 -17.32 -31.65 10.36
C HIS A 465 -16.02 -32.48 10.39
N ILE A 466 -15.55 -32.95 9.25
CA ILE A 466 -14.32 -33.73 9.14
C ILE A 466 -13.35 -33.05 8.18
N GLY A 467 -12.15 -32.80 8.69
CA GLY A 467 -10.98 -32.52 7.87
C GLY A 467 -10.06 -33.74 7.88
N VAL A 468 -9.62 -34.21 6.73
CA VAL A 468 -8.71 -35.37 6.68
C VAL A 468 -7.47 -35.06 5.85
N THR A 469 -6.32 -35.49 6.36
CA THR A 469 -5.04 -35.42 5.66
C THR A 469 -4.40 -36.81 5.68
N PHE A 470 -4.23 -37.38 4.50
CA PHE A 470 -3.46 -38.61 4.36
C PHE A 470 -1.99 -38.24 4.15
N MET A 471 -1.09 -38.88 4.87
CA MET A 471 0.31 -38.52 4.87
C MET A 471 1.22 -39.74 5.04
N ASP A 472 2.39 -39.71 4.80
CA ASP A 472 3.46 -38.84 4.39
C ASP A 472 3.94 -39.32 3.01
N GLY A 473 3.36 -38.78 1.95
CA GLY A 473 3.59 -39.26 0.59
C GLY A 473 2.64 -38.66 -0.45
N PRO A 474 2.44 -39.27 -1.60
CA PRO A 474 1.68 -38.72 -2.72
C PRO A 474 0.16 -38.83 -2.51
N PHE A 475 -0.35 -38.31 -1.44
CA PHE A 475 -1.72 -38.48 -0.97
C PHE A 475 -2.59 -37.24 -1.17
N VAL A 476 -3.82 -37.30 -0.69
CA VAL A 476 -4.83 -36.25 -0.74
C VAL A 476 -5.09 -35.66 0.64
N SER A 477 -5.63 -34.44 0.62
CA SER A 477 -6.15 -33.78 1.79
C SER A 477 -7.48 -33.12 1.46
N CYS A 478 -8.50 -33.33 2.29
CA CYS A 478 -9.81 -32.71 2.20
C CYS A 478 -10.10 -31.96 3.48
N MET A 479 -10.32 -30.64 3.40
CA MET A 479 -10.38 -29.75 4.53
C MET A 479 -11.56 -28.78 4.42
N PRO A 480 -12.22 -28.38 5.52
CA PRO A 480 -13.08 -27.21 5.49
C PRO A 480 -12.35 -26.00 4.91
N PHE A 481 -13.01 -25.28 4.01
CA PHE A 481 -12.46 -24.10 3.34
C PHE A 481 -13.19 -22.82 3.76
N ASP A 482 -14.48 -22.92 3.86
CA ASP A 482 -15.37 -21.89 4.39
C ASP A 482 -16.57 -22.57 5.09
N SER A 483 -17.59 -21.80 5.45
CA SER A 483 -18.77 -22.34 6.15
C SER A 483 -19.61 -23.35 5.34
N LYS A 484 -19.34 -23.51 4.05
CA LYS A 484 -20.17 -24.33 3.12
C LYS A 484 -19.35 -25.37 2.35
N HIS A 485 -18.08 -25.11 2.11
CA HIS A 485 -17.28 -25.87 1.19
C HIS A 485 -16.07 -26.51 1.85
N HIS A 486 -15.68 -27.65 1.29
CA HIS A 486 -14.38 -28.27 1.55
C HIS A 486 -13.47 -28.11 0.35
N SER A 487 -12.18 -27.94 0.62
CA SER A 487 -11.11 -27.93 -0.36
C SER A 487 -10.51 -29.32 -0.50
N LEU A 488 -10.36 -29.80 -1.72
CA LEU A 488 -9.64 -31.03 -2.02
C LEU A 488 -8.34 -30.71 -2.75
N THR A 489 -7.25 -31.26 -2.24
CA THR A 489 -5.92 -31.16 -2.85
C THR A 489 -5.25 -32.52 -2.89
N SER A 490 -4.29 -32.68 -3.78
CA SER A 490 -3.45 -33.87 -3.91
C SER A 490 -2.00 -33.46 -4.13
N VAL A 491 -1.08 -34.14 -3.49
CA VAL A 491 0.35 -33.90 -3.72
C VAL A 491 0.72 -34.11 -5.19
N LEU A 492 0.08 -35.07 -5.87
CA LEU A 492 0.36 -35.38 -7.28
C LEU A 492 -0.40 -34.50 -8.27
N HIS A 493 -1.62 -34.07 -7.92
CA HIS A 493 -2.55 -33.48 -8.89
C HIS A 493 -2.91 -32.02 -8.62
N THR A 494 -2.54 -31.47 -7.46
CA THR A 494 -2.65 -30.03 -7.18
C THR A 494 -1.67 -29.22 -8.03
N PRO A 495 -0.38 -29.60 -8.17
CA PRO A 495 0.50 -28.99 -9.14
C PRO A 495 0.16 -29.48 -10.56
N HIS A 496 -0.07 -28.55 -11.48
CA HIS A 496 -0.24 -28.84 -12.90
C HIS A 496 1.11 -28.88 -13.63
N TYR A 497 1.96 -27.91 -13.33
CA TYR A 497 3.33 -27.85 -13.83
C TYR A 497 4.19 -26.95 -12.96
N GLU A 498 5.49 -27.12 -13.09
CA GLU A 498 6.50 -26.29 -12.46
C GLU A 498 7.20 -25.39 -13.48
N SER A 499 7.71 -24.23 -13.03
CA SER A 499 8.51 -23.32 -13.83
C SER A 499 9.62 -22.68 -12.99
N TYR A 500 10.77 -22.51 -13.59
CA TYR A 500 11.89 -21.75 -13.04
C TYR A 500 11.85 -20.26 -13.40
N THR A 501 10.89 -19.89 -14.23
CA THR A 501 10.55 -18.51 -14.57
C THR A 501 9.14 -18.22 -14.08
N THR A 502 8.79 -16.93 -14.00
CA THR A 502 7.45 -16.49 -13.59
C THR A 502 6.35 -17.15 -14.45
N ILE A 503 5.24 -17.48 -13.81
CA ILE A 503 4.04 -18.00 -14.49
C ILE A 503 3.06 -16.84 -14.63
N ASP A 504 2.82 -16.40 -15.85
CA ASP A 504 2.02 -15.20 -16.14
C ASP A 504 0.51 -15.45 -16.03
N SER A 505 0.05 -16.67 -16.29
CA SER A 505 -1.37 -17.02 -16.25
C SER A 505 -1.60 -18.47 -15.86
N VAL A 506 -2.64 -18.69 -15.06
CA VAL A 506 -3.17 -20.02 -14.70
C VAL A 506 -4.62 -20.21 -15.17
N LYS A 507 -5.12 -19.34 -16.08
CA LYS A 507 -6.54 -19.28 -16.46
C LYS A 507 -7.01 -20.46 -17.32
N ASP A 508 -6.10 -21.01 -18.11
CA ASP A 508 -6.42 -22.04 -19.11
C ASP A 508 -6.17 -23.47 -18.62
N LEU A 509 -5.95 -23.62 -17.30
CA LEU A 509 -5.71 -24.94 -16.72
C LEU A 509 -6.99 -25.76 -16.68
N LYS A 510 -6.90 -27.01 -17.16
CA LYS A 510 -7.98 -27.97 -17.07
C LYS A 510 -7.99 -28.60 -15.67
N SER A 511 -9.12 -28.52 -14.98
CA SER A 511 -9.25 -29.08 -13.62
C SER A 511 -8.93 -30.56 -13.56
N GLN A 512 -8.17 -30.93 -12.53
CA GLN A 512 -7.84 -32.34 -12.19
C GLN A 512 -8.74 -32.88 -11.05
N LYS A 513 -9.85 -32.22 -10.75
CA LYS A 513 -10.78 -32.59 -9.68
C LYS A 513 -11.23 -34.05 -9.68
N ASP A 514 -11.46 -34.63 -10.88
CA ASP A 514 -11.96 -36.01 -11.01
C ASP A 514 -10.90 -37.02 -10.58
N VAL A 515 -9.65 -36.79 -10.92
CA VAL A 515 -8.53 -37.64 -10.49
C VAL A 515 -8.29 -37.51 -9.00
N MET A 516 -8.39 -36.28 -8.43
CA MET A 516 -8.29 -36.06 -7.00
C MET A 516 -9.42 -36.77 -6.24
N LEU A 517 -10.65 -36.76 -6.75
CA LEU A 517 -11.77 -37.51 -6.17
C LEU A 517 -11.56 -39.04 -6.24
N GLN A 518 -11.05 -39.57 -7.36
CA GLN A 518 -10.71 -40.98 -7.46
C GLN A 518 -9.63 -41.37 -6.45
N GLN A 519 -8.65 -40.51 -6.22
CA GLN A 519 -7.63 -40.74 -5.20
C GLN A 519 -8.22 -40.69 -3.78
N LEU A 520 -9.18 -39.80 -3.51
CA LEU A 520 -9.85 -39.71 -2.19
C LEU A 520 -10.66 -41.00 -1.92
N LYS A 521 -11.32 -41.60 -2.90
CA LYS A 521 -12.09 -42.85 -2.78
C LYS A 521 -11.25 -44.07 -2.35
N LEU A 522 -9.93 -44.00 -2.50
CA LEU A 522 -9.06 -45.06 -1.96
C LEU A 522 -9.07 -45.10 -0.44
N TYR A 523 -9.28 -43.97 0.20
CA TYR A 523 -9.09 -43.77 1.64
C TYR A 523 -10.39 -43.44 2.39
N VAL A 524 -11.36 -42.83 1.72
CA VAL A 524 -12.68 -42.50 2.23
C VAL A 524 -13.73 -43.36 1.56
N SER A 525 -14.78 -43.76 2.29
CA SER A 525 -15.90 -44.54 1.76
C SER A 525 -16.41 -43.98 0.43
N GLU A 526 -16.56 -44.83 -0.54
CA GLU A 526 -17.05 -44.45 -1.86
C GLU A 526 -18.48 -43.88 -1.79
N GLU A 527 -19.31 -44.41 -0.88
CA GLU A 527 -20.67 -43.92 -0.65
C GLU A 527 -20.67 -42.43 -0.21
N VAL A 528 -19.73 -42.05 0.64
CA VAL A 528 -19.55 -40.68 1.09
C VAL A 528 -19.03 -39.78 -0.03
N VAL A 529 -17.97 -40.20 -0.71
CA VAL A 529 -17.33 -39.40 -1.78
C VAL A 529 -18.23 -39.21 -2.99
N ASN A 530 -19.09 -40.17 -3.31
CA ASN A 530 -20.07 -40.08 -4.43
C ASN A 530 -21.13 -38.98 -4.18
N GLN A 531 -21.30 -38.54 -2.95
CA GLN A 531 -22.23 -37.44 -2.60
C GLN A 531 -21.56 -36.06 -2.71
N PHE A 532 -20.25 -35.99 -2.92
CA PHE A 532 -19.55 -34.72 -3.10
C PHE A 532 -20.02 -34.01 -4.37
N LYS A 533 -20.41 -32.72 -4.22
CA LYS A 533 -20.83 -31.89 -5.34
C LYS A 533 -19.75 -30.87 -5.65
N TYR A 534 -19.18 -30.99 -6.83
CA TYR A 534 -18.20 -30.02 -7.31
C TYR A 534 -18.81 -28.62 -7.46
N VAL A 535 -18.13 -27.62 -6.91
CA VAL A 535 -18.54 -26.23 -7.00
C VAL A 535 -17.69 -25.49 -8.04
N LYS A 536 -16.39 -25.41 -7.80
CA LYS A 536 -15.42 -24.76 -8.69
C LYS A 536 -13.99 -25.10 -8.29
N SER A 537 -13.06 -24.86 -9.21
CA SER A 537 -11.63 -24.87 -8.90
C SER A 537 -11.08 -23.46 -8.78
N ARG A 538 -10.14 -23.28 -7.88
CA ARG A 538 -9.34 -22.08 -7.71
C ARG A 538 -7.90 -22.38 -8.10
N TYR A 539 -7.30 -21.49 -8.85
CA TYR A 539 -5.94 -21.65 -9.34
C TYR A 539 -5.03 -20.57 -8.75
N VAL A 540 -3.79 -20.92 -8.49
CA VAL A 540 -2.81 -20.03 -7.90
C VAL A 540 -1.40 -20.42 -8.33
N VAL A 541 -0.51 -19.43 -8.40
CA VAL A 541 0.93 -19.70 -8.51
C VAL A 541 1.49 -19.82 -7.10
N LYS A 542 1.97 -21.00 -6.74
CA LYS A 542 2.69 -21.26 -5.50
C LYS A 542 4.17 -21.08 -5.75
N THR A 543 4.85 -20.39 -4.83
CA THR A 543 6.28 -20.08 -4.89
C THR A 543 7.00 -20.87 -3.80
N ILE A 544 8.00 -21.63 -4.19
CA ILE A 544 8.75 -22.53 -3.31
C ILE A 544 10.23 -22.18 -3.39
N PRO A 545 10.95 -22.10 -2.26
CA PRO A 545 12.41 -22.06 -2.28
C PRO A 545 12.97 -23.27 -3.03
N LYS A 546 13.90 -23.06 -3.94
CA LYS A 546 14.48 -24.14 -4.74
C LYS A 546 15.07 -25.30 -3.90
N ASN A 547 15.62 -24.98 -2.73
CA ASN A 547 16.19 -25.97 -1.83
C ASN A 547 15.15 -26.76 -1.05
N ALA A 548 13.90 -26.25 -0.91
CA ALA A 548 12.83 -26.93 -0.19
C ALA A 548 12.30 -28.19 -0.89
N THR A 549 12.65 -28.40 -2.14
CA THR A 549 12.28 -29.62 -2.89
C THR A 549 13.07 -30.84 -2.44
N VAL A 550 14.19 -30.66 -1.73
CA VAL A 550 15.09 -31.73 -1.30
C VAL A 550 14.85 -32.18 0.14
N ASP A 551 14.63 -31.23 1.07
CA ASP A 551 14.63 -31.51 2.52
C ASP A 551 13.31 -31.16 3.22
N ASP A 552 12.26 -30.81 2.46
CA ASP A 552 10.94 -30.35 2.96
C ASP A 552 11.02 -29.16 3.95
N ASN A 553 12.14 -28.44 3.91
CA ASN A 553 12.38 -27.29 4.77
C ASN A 553 11.66 -26.05 4.22
N ARG A 554 10.53 -25.67 4.85
CA ARG A 554 9.67 -24.56 4.42
C ARG A 554 9.72 -23.40 5.40
N LEU A 555 10.88 -23.13 5.94
CA LEU A 555 11.09 -21.94 6.78
C LEU A 555 10.94 -20.68 5.93
N ILE A 556 10.53 -19.60 6.59
CA ILE A 556 10.49 -18.28 5.96
C ILE A 556 11.90 -17.89 5.48
N GLN A 557 11.98 -17.26 4.32
CA GLN A 557 13.19 -16.64 3.83
C GLN A 557 13.06 -15.14 3.90
N ILE A 558 13.98 -14.49 4.59
CA ILE A 558 14.13 -13.04 4.67
C ILE A 558 15.52 -12.72 4.09
N ASN A 559 15.53 -12.32 2.83
CA ASN A 559 16.75 -12.05 2.08
C ASN A 559 16.91 -10.56 1.88
N THR A 560 17.96 -9.97 2.44
CA THR A 560 18.28 -8.56 2.26
C THR A 560 19.40 -8.41 1.25
N GLY A 561 19.25 -7.46 0.33
CA GLY A 561 20.26 -7.13 -0.66
C GLY A 561 21.54 -6.54 -0.02
N GLU A 562 22.62 -6.51 -0.77
CA GLU A 562 23.97 -6.11 -0.32
C GLU A 562 24.00 -4.72 0.34
N TYR A 563 23.14 -3.81 -0.10
CA TYR A 563 23.06 -2.44 0.40
C TYR A 563 22.15 -2.26 1.64
N GLY A 564 21.46 -3.31 2.07
CA GLY A 564 20.63 -3.28 3.28
C GLY A 564 19.29 -2.57 3.16
N ASP A 565 18.92 -2.09 1.98
CA ASP A 565 17.72 -1.25 1.74
C ASP A 565 16.64 -1.91 0.87
N PHE A 566 16.90 -3.11 0.36
CA PHE A 566 15.94 -3.94 -0.35
C PHE A 566 15.86 -5.32 0.29
N THR A 567 14.70 -5.69 0.83
CA THR A 567 14.48 -6.99 1.47
C THR A 567 13.37 -7.74 0.77
N THR A 568 13.60 -9.00 0.43
CA THR A 568 12.58 -9.93 -0.08
C THR A 568 12.17 -10.90 1.02
N ILE A 569 10.86 -11.08 1.21
CA ILE A 569 10.29 -11.98 2.21
C ILE A 569 9.41 -13.02 1.51
N LEU A 570 9.82 -14.28 1.62
CA LEU A 570 9.10 -15.43 1.12
C LEU A 570 8.65 -16.32 2.27
N GLY A 571 7.36 -16.30 2.58
CA GLY A 571 6.75 -17.17 3.56
C GLY A 571 5.88 -18.24 2.91
N GLY A 572 5.86 -19.44 3.49
CA GLY A 572 5.10 -20.58 2.99
C GLY A 572 3.99 -21.07 3.92
N LYS A 573 3.85 -20.46 5.12
CA LYS A 573 2.86 -20.87 6.13
C LYS A 573 2.18 -19.67 6.74
N LEU A 574 0.91 -19.83 7.17
CA LEU A 574 0.14 -18.74 7.74
C LEU A 574 0.73 -18.25 9.07
N ASN A 575 1.03 -19.16 9.99
CA ASN A 575 1.54 -18.83 11.32
C ASN A 575 3.03 -18.45 11.35
N ALA A 576 3.77 -18.65 10.27
CA ALA A 576 5.17 -18.20 10.16
C ALA A 576 5.32 -16.68 9.92
N ILE A 577 4.22 -15.91 9.82
CA ILE A 577 4.29 -14.44 9.74
C ILE A 577 5.05 -13.83 10.92
N TYR A 578 5.04 -14.49 12.08
CA TYR A 578 5.71 -14.03 13.30
C TYR A 578 7.24 -14.15 13.25
N ASP A 579 7.78 -14.93 12.32
CA ASP A 579 9.24 -14.93 12.08
C ASP A 579 9.72 -13.60 11.52
N CYS A 580 8.80 -12.76 10.99
CA CYS A 580 9.11 -11.40 10.56
C CYS A 580 9.34 -10.44 11.73
N ASP A 581 8.86 -10.75 12.94
CA ASP A 581 8.90 -9.82 14.08
C ASP A 581 10.34 -9.42 14.42
N ALA A 582 11.27 -10.36 14.45
CA ALA A 582 12.68 -10.07 14.75
C ALA A 582 13.30 -9.11 13.71
N TRP A 583 13.00 -9.31 12.43
CA TRP A 583 13.44 -8.40 11.36
C TRP A 583 12.79 -7.02 11.51
N ILE A 584 11.50 -6.95 11.82
CA ILE A 584 10.78 -5.68 12.03
C ILE A 584 11.38 -4.93 13.22
N GLU A 585 11.62 -5.60 14.35
CA GLU A 585 12.25 -5.00 15.53
C GLU A 585 13.65 -4.47 15.22
N GLU A 586 14.43 -5.19 14.42
CA GLU A 586 15.73 -4.71 13.95
C GLU A 586 15.61 -3.42 13.14
N GLN A 587 14.59 -3.31 12.24
CA GLN A 587 14.39 -2.09 11.48
C GLN A 587 13.97 -0.91 12.37
N ILE A 588 13.09 -1.14 13.35
CA ILE A 588 12.66 -0.12 14.31
C ILE A 588 13.87 0.41 15.08
N ASN A 589 14.69 -0.48 15.64
CA ASN A 589 15.88 -0.10 16.40
C ASN A 589 16.89 0.69 15.55
N LYS A 590 17.05 0.38 14.27
CA LYS A 590 17.89 1.15 13.34
C LYS A 590 17.32 2.55 13.06
N GLY A 591 15.99 2.71 13.09
CA GLY A 591 15.32 4.00 12.90
C GLY A 591 15.45 4.93 14.10
N ASP A 592 15.41 4.41 15.31
CA ASP A 592 15.50 5.20 16.56
C ASP A 592 16.91 5.77 16.82
N HIS A 593 17.92 5.30 16.10
CA HIS A 593 19.32 5.78 16.20
C HIS A 593 19.71 6.79 15.12
N LYS A 594 18.77 7.22 14.27
CA LYS A 594 18.97 8.27 13.24
C LYS A 594 18.18 9.54 13.57
#